data_ab12cb4a3a476684cd901b0b6f2fc771
#
_entry.id   ab12cb4a3a476684cd901b0b6f2fc771
#
_cell.length_a   1.000
_cell.length_b   1.000
_cell.length_c   1.000
_cell.angle_alpha   90.00
_cell.angle_beta   90.00
_cell.angle_gamma   90.00
#
_symmetry.space_group_name_H-M   'P 1'
#
loop_
_entity.id
_entity.type
_entity.pdbx_description
1 polymer ?
#
loop_
_entity_poly.entity_id
_entity_poly.type
_entity_poly.pdbx_seq_one_letter_code
_entity_poly.pdbx_strand_id
1 'polypeptide(L)'
;SGSERQRLLAEFWQQRDPTPDTKVNELREEFFRRIDFADKNFSVAGLGLVGWKSDRGRVLVRNGTPDEIERHATEPGMPAVEIWQYRRLNKRFIFTDRQGSGDFRLVKVE
;
A
#
# COMPACT_ATOMS: atom_id res chain seq x y z
N SER A 1 -3.84 -9.21 12.13
CA SER A 1 -3.36 -9.86 13.35
C SER A 1 -1.87 -9.66 13.53
N GLY A 2 -1.38 -9.84 14.76
CA GLY A 2 0.04 -9.72 15.04
C GLY A 2 0.92 -10.70 14.26
N SER A 3 0.44 -11.94 14.06
CA SER A 3 1.19 -12.94 13.31
C SER A 3 1.30 -12.60 11.83
N GLU A 4 0.28 -11.99 11.24
CA GLU A 4 0.32 -11.55 9.85
C GLU A 4 1.29 -10.37 9.67
N ARG A 5 1.30 -9.44 10.64
CA ARG A 5 2.25 -8.33 10.65
C ARG A 5 3.69 -8.83 10.76
N GLN A 6 3.93 -9.84 11.61
CA GLN A 6 5.24 -10.44 11.76
C GLN A 6 5.69 -11.15 10.48
N ARG A 7 4.75 -11.82 9.79
CA ARG A 7 5.05 -12.45 8.50
C ARG A 7 5.43 -11.42 7.46
N LEU A 8 4.68 -10.33 7.38
CA LEU A 8 4.97 -9.24 6.43
C LEU A 8 6.33 -8.61 6.75
N LEU A 9 6.65 -8.44 8.03
CA LEU A 9 7.94 -7.94 8.47
C LEU A 9 9.06 -8.88 8.05
N ALA A 10 8.87 -10.19 8.22
CA ALA A 10 9.86 -11.19 7.80
C ALA A 10 10.09 -11.15 6.29
N GLU A 11 9.02 -11.05 5.49
CA GLU A 11 9.15 -10.90 4.03
C GLU A 11 9.92 -9.63 3.66
N PHE A 12 9.63 -8.54 4.34
CA PHE A 12 10.31 -7.27 4.13
C PHE A 12 11.81 -7.40 4.40
N TRP A 13 12.20 -8.04 5.50
CA TRP A 13 13.60 -8.25 5.85
C TRP A 13 14.32 -9.22 4.91
N GLN A 14 13.62 -10.22 4.39
CA GLN A 14 14.21 -11.16 3.42
C GLN A 14 14.54 -10.47 2.10
N GLN A 15 13.80 -9.45 1.72
CA GLN A 15 14.03 -8.73 0.49
C GLN A 15 15.14 -7.67 0.60
N ARG A 16 15.62 -7.41 1.79
CA ARG A 16 16.62 -6.37 2.05
C ARG A 16 17.74 -6.92 2.90
N ASP A 17 18.95 -6.79 2.43
CA ASP A 17 20.11 -7.22 3.20
C ASP A 17 20.21 -6.41 4.49
N PRO A 18 20.31 -7.06 5.64
CA PRO A 18 20.53 -6.35 6.89
C PRO A 18 21.91 -5.69 6.83
N THR A 19 21.92 -4.39 7.01
CA THR A 19 23.13 -3.60 7.08
C THR A 19 23.32 -3.14 8.53
N PRO A 20 24.42 -2.45 8.86
CA PRO A 20 24.72 -2.07 10.25
C PRO A 20 23.54 -1.50 11.02
N ASP A 21 23.58 -1.68 12.32
CA ASP A 21 22.50 -1.47 13.29
C ASP A 21 21.61 -0.26 13.08
N THR A 22 22.17 0.92 12.78
CA THR A 22 21.40 2.14 12.57
C THR A 22 20.47 2.06 11.38
N LYS A 23 20.91 1.46 10.28
CA LYS A 23 20.08 1.29 9.10
C LYS A 23 18.97 0.26 9.31
N VAL A 24 19.24 -0.77 10.09
CA VAL A 24 18.23 -1.76 10.49
C VAL A 24 17.11 -1.09 11.27
N ASN A 25 17.45 -0.23 12.23
CA ASN A 25 16.49 0.50 13.04
C ASN A 25 15.67 1.48 12.19
N GLU A 26 16.31 2.20 11.28
CA GLU A 26 15.64 3.12 10.37
C GLU A 26 14.65 2.40 9.46
N LEU A 27 15.03 1.25 8.91
CA LEU A 27 14.16 0.45 8.07
C LEU A 27 12.95 -0.06 8.83
N ARG A 28 13.17 -0.47 10.10
CA ARG A 28 12.07 -0.95 10.96
C ARG A 28 11.07 0.17 11.25
N GLU A 29 11.57 1.35 11.60
CA GLU A 29 10.72 2.52 11.86
C GLU A 29 9.93 2.91 10.62
N GLU A 30 10.58 2.93 9.46
CA GLU A 30 9.92 3.23 8.20
C GLU A 30 8.84 2.22 7.86
N PHE A 31 9.13 0.93 8.09
CA PHE A 31 8.15 -0.13 7.86
C PHE A 31 6.90 0.08 8.71
N PHE A 32 7.06 0.35 10.01
CA PHE A 32 5.93 0.56 10.90
C PHE A 32 5.16 1.84 10.56
N ARG A 33 5.85 2.90 10.16
CA ARG A 33 5.18 4.11 9.70
C ARG A 33 4.29 3.85 8.49
N ARG A 34 4.76 3.04 7.56
CA ARG A 34 3.99 2.67 6.36
C ARG A 34 2.76 1.84 6.73
N ILE A 35 2.91 0.90 7.65
CA ILE A 35 1.77 0.10 8.14
C ILE A 35 0.73 1.01 8.80
N ASP A 36 1.15 1.90 9.68
CA ASP A 36 0.26 2.83 10.36
C ASP A 36 -0.46 3.74 9.38
N PHE A 37 0.24 4.26 8.40
CA PHE A 37 -0.36 5.09 7.37
C PHE A 37 -1.41 4.32 6.59
N ALA A 38 -1.11 3.09 6.18
CA ALA A 38 -2.04 2.25 5.44
C ALA A 38 -3.28 1.95 6.27
N ASP A 39 -3.11 1.64 7.55
CA ASP A 39 -4.24 1.35 8.44
C ASP A 39 -5.15 2.56 8.61
N LYS A 40 -4.57 3.75 8.72
CA LYS A 40 -5.35 4.97 8.90
C LYS A 40 -6.07 5.42 7.63
N ASN A 41 -5.50 5.16 6.47
CA ASN A 41 -6.00 5.73 5.22
C ASN A 41 -6.73 4.74 4.33
N PHE A 42 -6.48 3.45 4.46
CA PHE A 42 -7.00 2.43 3.54
C PHE A 42 -7.89 1.38 4.19
N SER A 43 -8.13 1.49 5.50
CA SER A 43 -9.06 0.58 6.17
C SER A 43 -10.49 0.87 5.77
N VAL A 44 -11.28 -0.19 5.59
CA VAL A 44 -12.71 -0.09 5.31
C VAL A 44 -13.45 -0.87 6.38
N ALA A 45 -13.95 -0.16 7.39
CA ALA A 45 -14.56 -0.78 8.57
C ALA A 45 -15.77 -1.64 8.22
N GLY A 46 -16.60 -1.18 7.29
CA GLY A 46 -17.81 -1.92 6.88
C GLY A 46 -17.51 -3.26 6.22
N LEU A 47 -16.29 -3.46 5.70
CA LEU A 47 -15.86 -4.70 5.09
C LEU A 47 -14.93 -5.51 5.99
N GLY A 48 -14.61 -5.00 7.18
CA GLY A 48 -13.60 -5.60 8.04
C GLY A 48 -12.20 -5.58 7.42
N LEU A 49 -11.96 -4.70 6.46
CA LEU A 49 -10.69 -4.61 5.76
C LEU A 49 -9.71 -3.73 6.52
N VAL A 50 -8.59 -4.31 6.91
CA VAL A 50 -7.49 -3.60 7.55
C VAL A 50 -6.59 -3.02 6.47
N GLY A 51 -6.27 -1.74 6.57
CA GLY A 51 -5.61 -0.98 5.50
C GLY A 51 -4.32 -1.57 4.96
N TRP A 52 -3.44 -2.07 5.84
CA TRP A 52 -2.17 -2.64 5.40
C TRP A 52 -2.33 -3.95 4.61
N LYS A 53 -3.48 -4.61 4.73
CA LYS A 53 -3.81 -5.81 3.96
C LYS A 53 -4.46 -5.50 2.62
N SER A 54 -4.96 -4.28 2.43
CA SER A 54 -5.55 -3.88 1.16
C SER A 54 -4.49 -3.83 0.06
N ASP A 55 -4.93 -3.84 -1.18
CA ASP A 55 -4.00 -3.73 -2.31
C ASP A 55 -3.18 -2.44 -2.26
N ARG A 56 -3.85 -1.30 -1.96
CA ARG A 56 -3.15 -0.03 -1.79
C ARG A 56 -2.15 -0.07 -0.63
N GLY A 57 -2.55 -0.67 0.47
CA GLY A 57 -1.69 -0.80 1.64
C GLY A 57 -0.44 -1.63 1.34
N ARG A 58 -0.60 -2.72 0.62
CA ARG A 58 0.53 -3.58 0.24
C ARG A 58 1.52 -2.86 -0.66
N VAL A 59 1.03 -2.12 -1.64
CA VAL A 59 1.89 -1.33 -2.53
C VAL A 59 2.64 -0.26 -1.73
N LEU A 60 1.94 0.43 -0.83
CA LEU A 60 2.55 1.45 0.03
C LEU A 60 3.63 0.88 0.93
N VAL A 61 3.36 -0.23 1.60
CA VAL A 61 4.32 -0.85 2.51
C VAL A 61 5.58 -1.29 1.78
N ARG A 62 5.43 -1.86 0.58
CA ARG A 62 6.57 -2.34 -0.21
C ARG A 62 7.37 -1.23 -0.87
N ASN A 63 6.70 -0.20 -1.36
CA ASN A 63 7.33 0.79 -2.24
C ASN A 63 7.44 2.19 -1.63
N GLY A 64 6.76 2.44 -0.52
CA GLY A 64 6.71 3.75 0.09
C GLY A 64 5.67 4.65 -0.56
N THR A 65 5.77 5.95 -0.27
CA THR A 65 4.85 6.95 -0.82
C THR A 65 5.11 7.12 -2.32
N PRO A 66 4.05 7.09 -3.15
CA PRO A 66 4.22 7.36 -4.58
C PRO A 66 4.58 8.84 -4.81
N ASP A 67 5.21 9.12 -5.96
CA ASP A 67 5.55 10.49 -6.34
C ASP A 67 4.30 11.29 -6.69
N GLU A 68 3.34 10.66 -7.35
CA GLU A 68 2.08 11.27 -7.71
C GLU A 68 0.94 10.28 -7.54
N ILE A 69 -0.22 10.79 -7.16
CA ILE A 69 -1.48 10.05 -7.13
C ILE A 69 -2.47 10.81 -8.00
N GLU A 70 -2.96 10.15 -9.03
CA GLU A 70 -4.01 10.65 -9.89
C GLU A 70 -5.33 10.02 -9.47
N ARG A 71 -6.35 10.83 -9.21
CA ARG A 71 -7.66 10.33 -8.77
C ARG A 71 -8.73 10.73 -9.76
N HIS A 72 -9.51 9.75 -10.19
CA HIS A 72 -10.67 9.97 -11.04
C HIS A 72 -11.92 9.57 -10.25
N ALA A 73 -12.78 10.54 -9.99
CA ALA A 73 -13.99 10.30 -9.23
C ALA A 73 -14.96 9.41 -10.00
N THR A 74 -15.87 8.76 -9.26
CA THR A 74 -16.90 7.94 -9.84
C THR A 74 -17.85 8.79 -10.68
N GLU A 75 -18.02 8.38 -11.94
CA GLU A 75 -19.03 8.94 -12.85
C GLU A 75 -20.08 7.88 -13.14
N PRO A 76 -21.28 8.25 -13.59
CA PRO A 76 -22.30 7.25 -13.94
C PRO A 76 -21.75 6.20 -14.90
N GLY A 77 -21.82 4.93 -14.48
CA GLY A 77 -21.33 3.80 -15.25
C GLY A 77 -19.82 3.56 -15.19
N MET A 78 -19.07 4.39 -14.47
CA MET A 78 -17.61 4.26 -14.36
C MET A 78 -17.19 4.19 -12.89
N PRO A 79 -16.37 3.20 -12.50
CA PRO A 79 -15.86 3.14 -11.13
C PRO A 79 -14.79 4.21 -10.88
N ALA A 80 -14.58 4.51 -9.62
CA ALA A 80 -13.46 5.36 -9.21
C ALA A 80 -12.13 4.67 -9.50
N VAL A 81 -11.15 5.45 -9.95
CA VAL A 81 -9.80 4.95 -10.28
C VAL A 81 -8.76 5.79 -9.58
N GLU A 82 -7.70 5.16 -9.13
CA GLU A 82 -6.56 5.81 -8.51
C GLU A 82 -5.29 5.25 -9.15
N ILE A 83 -4.43 6.15 -9.64
CA ILE A 83 -3.18 5.78 -10.31
C ILE A 83 -2.02 6.31 -9.48
N TRP A 84 -1.16 5.40 -9.02
CA TRP A 84 0.01 5.73 -8.24
C TRP A 84 1.25 5.64 -9.10
N GLN A 85 1.97 6.75 -9.24
CA GLN A 85 3.18 6.80 -10.03
C GLN A 85 4.42 6.79 -9.14
N TYR A 86 5.32 5.86 -9.43
CA TYR A 86 6.63 5.74 -8.78
C TYR A 86 7.71 5.99 -9.83
N ARG A 87 8.24 7.19 -9.87
CA ARG A 87 9.25 7.57 -10.88
C ARG A 87 10.53 6.77 -10.72
N ARG A 88 10.98 6.59 -9.49
CA ARG A 88 12.19 5.84 -9.20
C ARG A 88 12.13 4.41 -9.74
N LEU A 89 10.95 3.79 -9.68
CA LEU A 89 10.74 2.42 -10.15
C LEU A 89 10.31 2.35 -11.62
N ASN A 90 10.00 3.50 -12.21
CA ASN A 90 9.42 3.60 -13.54
C ASN A 90 8.17 2.72 -13.66
N LYS A 91 7.28 2.81 -12.66
CA LYS A 91 6.06 2.01 -12.58
C LYS A 91 4.86 2.85 -12.20
N ARG A 92 3.70 2.44 -12.69
CA ARG A 92 2.41 2.96 -12.29
C ARG A 92 1.52 1.82 -11.83
N PHE A 93 0.89 2.00 -10.69
CA PHE A 93 -0.05 1.04 -10.12
C PHE A 93 -1.45 1.62 -10.26
N ILE A 94 -2.33 0.86 -10.89
CA ILE A 94 -3.70 1.31 -11.17
C ILE A 94 -4.67 0.53 -10.31
N PHE A 95 -5.43 1.25 -9.49
CA PHE A 95 -6.42 0.69 -8.58
C PHE A 95 -7.81 1.16 -8.99
N THR A 96 -8.80 0.30 -8.82
CA THR A 96 -10.20 0.66 -9.05
C THR A 96 -11.09 0.16 -7.94
N ASP A 97 -12.12 0.95 -7.64
CA ASP A 97 -13.16 0.61 -6.66
C ASP A 97 -14.47 0.33 -7.40
N ARG A 98 -14.59 -0.91 -7.90
CA ARG A 98 -15.70 -1.31 -8.76
C ARG A 98 -17.06 -1.28 -8.07
N GLN A 99 -17.07 -1.46 -6.76
CA GLN A 99 -18.31 -1.56 -5.99
C GLN A 99 -18.66 -0.28 -5.23
N GLY A 100 -17.81 0.74 -5.30
CA GLY A 100 -18.01 1.98 -4.55
C GLY A 100 -17.92 1.79 -3.05
N SER A 101 -17.21 0.76 -2.59
CA SER A 101 -17.12 0.40 -1.18
C SER A 101 -15.92 1.01 -0.45
N GLY A 102 -15.00 1.63 -1.19
CA GLY A 102 -13.74 2.12 -0.65
C GLY A 102 -12.59 1.13 -0.77
N ASP A 103 -12.88 -0.11 -1.19
CA ASP A 103 -11.85 -1.14 -1.40
C ASP A 103 -11.31 -1.04 -2.82
N PHE A 104 -10.26 -0.22 -2.97
CA PHE A 104 -9.58 -0.08 -4.25
C PHE A 104 -8.68 -1.28 -4.50
N ARG A 105 -8.96 -1.99 -5.58
CA ARG A 105 -8.21 -3.19 -5.97
C ARG A 105 -7.23 -2.89 -7.08
N LEU A 106 -6.05 -3.49 -7.00
CA LEU A 106 -5.01 -3.35 -8.03
C LEU A 106 -5.44 -4.13 -9.27
N VAL A 107 -5.55 -3.44 -10.40
CA VAL A 107 -5.97 -4.05 -11.65
C VAL A 107 -4.87 -4.08 -12.71
N LYS A 108 -3.86 -3.23 -12.56
CA LYS A 108 -2.76 -3.19 -13.54
C LYS A 108 -1.51 -2.57 -12.93
N VAL A 109 -0.36 -3.08 -13.35
CA VAL A 109 0.96 -2.47 -13.11
C VAL A 109 1.58 -2.21 -14.47
N GLU A 110 1.91 -0.95 -14.73
CA GLU A 110 2.54 -0.55 -16.00
C GLU A 110 4.02 -0.23 -15.85
#